data_28dd029cef2ab71c4a87bf7468bc9963
#
_entry.id   28dd029cef2ab71c4a87bf7468bc9963
#
_cell.length_a   1.000
_cell.length_b   1.000
_cell.length_c   1.000
_cell.angle_alpha   90.00
_cell.angle_beta   90.00
_cell.angle_gamma   90.00
#
_symmetry.space_group_name_H-M   'P 1'
#
loop_
_entity.id
_entity.type
_entity.pdbx_description
1 polymer ?
#
loop_
_entity_poly.entity_id
_entity_poly.type
_entity_poly.pdbx_seq_one_letter_code
_entity_poly.pdbx_strand_id
1 'polypeptide(L)'
;MKRILVATDFSTRSDRALRRAVLVARRAEASLILVHVVDGDRSERLVASERREALSLLAEAADTLSSSDGIEAEPMVVVDDVHSGILDAADRSGAGLIVLGPHRRRARDVFIGTIVDRVVRRSRLPLLVAVQPPVSPYERTLLALDFDAASKSAGQAAVKMGIFADTDVVVMHAFDTPAEGMSRRSLQARDAIEEYVATERARAVERLDELVRELGLPPGGRRVAAINGTEARTILESATSEDAQLIVLGTNQRKGFERLLIGSVTESLIRDAHRDVLIIPVDEAA
;
A
#
# COMPACT_ATOMS: atom_id res chain seq x y z
N MET A 1 -8.27 -13.71 2.60
CA MET A 1 -7.13 -13.74 1.66
C MET A 1 -6.38 -15.05 1.88
N LYS A 2 -6.21 -15.88 0.83
CA LYS A 2 -5.59 -17.23 0.98
C LYS A 2 -4.24 -17.35 0.28
N ARG A 3 -3.94 -16.52 -0.70
CA ARG A 3 -2.70 -16.54 -1.48
C ARG A 3 -2.12 -15.14 -1.61
N ILE A 4 -0.83 -14.99 -1.39
CA ILE A 4 -0.09 -13.73 -1.46
C ILE A 4 1.03 -13.88 -2.47
N LEU A 5 1.05 -13.03 -3.49
CA LEU A 5 2.14 -12.98 -4.46
C LEU A 5 3.24 -12.06 -3.97
N VAL A 6 4.49 -12.54 -4.00
CA VAL A 6 5.68 -11.75 -3.71
C VAL A 6 6.58 -11.72 -4.92
N ALA A 7 6.81 -10.54 -5.49
CA ALA A 7 7.75 -10.41 -6.60
C ALA A 7 9.17 -10.13 -6.08
N THR A 8 10.13 -10.85 -6.63
CA THR A 8 11.55 -10.74 -6.26
C THR A 8 12.44 -10.52 -7.48
N ASP A 9 13.42 -9.63 -7.31
CA ASP A 9 14.58 -9.45 -8.19
C ASP A 9 15.86 -10.00 -7.55
N PHE A 10 15.71 -10.83 -6.51
CA PHE A 10 16.78 -11.38 -5.67
C PHE A 10 17.64 -10.33 -4.98
N SER A 11 17.19 -9.10 -4.90
CA SER A 11 17.87 -8.04 -4.16
C SER A 11 17.48 -8.04 -2.69
N THR A 12 18.31 -7.39 -1.85
CA THR A 12 17.99 -7.20 -0.42
C THR A 12 16.68 -6.44 -0.17
N ARG A 13 16.17 -5.70 -1.17
CA ARG A 13 14.86 -5.00 -1.07
C ARG A 13 13.70 -5.96 -1.26
N SER A 14 13.79 -6.83 -2.27
CA SER A 14 12.79 -7.86 -2.47
C SER A 14 12.83 -8.91 -1.35
N ASP A 15 13.99 -9.16 -0.72
CA ASP A 15 14.09 -9.99 0.47
C ASP A 15 13.30 -9.40 1.65
N ARG A 16 13.31 -8.07 1.84
CA ARG A 16 12.43 -7.41 2.84
C ARG A 16 10.96 -7.64 2.53
N ALA A 17 10.57 -7.53 1.26
CA ALA A 17 9.19 -7.79 0.84
C ALA A 17 8.79 -9.24 1.14
N LEU A 18 9.65 -10.20 0.87
CA LEU A 18 9.43 -11.60 1.19
C LEU A 18 9.24 -11.82 2.70
N ARG A 19 10.14 -11.27 3.53
CA ARG A 19 10.02 -11.38 5.00
C ARG A 19 8.76 -10.71 5.53
N ARG A 20 8.34 -9.58 4.96
CA ARG A 20 7.08 -8.93 5.31
C ARG A 20 5.88 -9.78 4.90
N ALA A 21 5.92 -10.36 3.71
CA ALA A 21 4.87 -11.26 3.23
C ALA A 21 4.73 -12.51 4.12
N VAL A 22 5.84 -13.05 4.63
CA VAL A 22 5.84 -14.16 5.61
C VAL A 22 5.05 -13.79 6.87
N LEU A 23 5.29 -12.60 7.45
CA LEU A 23 4.56 -12.14 8.63
C LEU A 23 3.06 -11.95 8.36
N VAL A 24 2.72 -11.40 7.18
CA VAL A 24 1.33 -11.24 6.75
C VAL A 24 0.67 -12.59 6.48
N ALA A 25 1.37 -13.52 5.81
CA ALA A 25 0.88 -14.84 5.48
C ALA A 25 0.58 -15.68 6.73
N ARG A 26 1.47 -15.67 7.72
CA ARG A 26 1.24 -16.34 9.01
C ARG A 26 -0.05 -15.88 9.68
N ARG A 27 -0.28 -14.56 9.69
CA ARG A 27 -1.47 -13.98 10.33
C ARG A 27 -2.75 -14.28 9.56
N ALA A 28 -2.65 -14.31 8.23
CA ALA A 28 -3.79 -14.55 7.34
C ALA A 28 -4.04 -16.03 7.02
N GLU A 29 -3.21 -16.95 7.56
CA GLU A 29 -3.20 -18.37 7.20
C GLU A 29 -3.17 -18.55 5.67
N ALA A 30 -2.29 -17.81 5.00
CA ALA A 30 -2.15 -17.76 3.54
C ALA A 30 -0.87 -18.44 3.07
N SER A 31 -0.90 -19.01 1.86
CA SER A 31 0.29 -19.45 1.13
C SER A 31 0.93 -18.32 0.34
N LEU A 32 2.20 -18.49 -0.03
CA LEU A 32 2.95 -17.53 -0.84
C LEU A 32 3.12 -18.02 -2.27
N ILE A 33 3.15 -17.10 -3.22
CA ILE A 33 3.62 -17.33 -4.58
C ILE A 33 4.86 -16.45 -4.76
N LEU A 34 6.02 -17.09 -4.95
CA LEU A 34 7.28 -16.39 -5.17
C LEU A 34 7.49 -16.20 -6.65
N VAL A 35 7.43 -14.96 -7.13
CA VAL A 35 7.51 -14.66 -8.56
C VAL A 35 8.81 -13.93 -8.89
N HIS A 36 9.52 -14.44 -9.90
CA HIS A 36 10.54 -13.71 -10.63
C HIS A 36 10.12 -13.54 -12.09
N VAL A 37 10.30 -12.34 -12.63
CA VAL A 37 10.01 -12.06 -14.03
C VAL A 37 11.32 -11.86 -14.78
N VAL A 38 11.55 -12.70 -15.78
CA VAL A 38 12.69 -12.61 -16.70
C VAL A 38 12.28 -11.74 -17.88
N ASP A 39 13.11 -10.74 -18.17
CA ASP A 39 12.91 -9.86 -19.33
C ASP A 39 13.03 -10.64 -20.65
N GLY A 40 11.93 -10.70 -21.40
CA GLY A 40 11.82 -11.43 -22.66
C GLY A 40 12.57 -10.79 -23.84
N ASP A 41 13.00 -9.54 -23.74
CA ASP A 41 13.64 -8.79 -24.83
C ASP A 41 15.12 -9.18 -25.06
N ARG A 42 15.59 -10.28 -24.43
CA ARG A 42 16.94 -10.80 -24.55
C ARG A 42 16.99 -12.00 -25.50
N SER A 43 18.22 -12.45 -25.85
CA SER A 43 18.36 -13.66 -26.65
C SER A 43 17.79 -14.88 -25.90
N GLU A 44 17.14 -15.80 -26.64
CA GLU A 44 16.49 -17.01 -26.10
C GLU A 44 17.40 -17.82 -25.17
N ARG A 45 18.70 -17.92 -25.50
CA ARG A 45 19.67 -18.65 -24.69
C ARG A 45 19.86 -17.99 -23.31
N LEU A 46 19.91 -16.66 -23.23
CA LEU A 46 20.03 -15.93 -21.96
C LEU A 46 18.76 -16.05 -21.15
N VAL A 47 17.59 -15.88 -21.78
CA VAL A 47 16.27 -16.05 -21.15
C VAL A 47 16.14 -17.46 -20.56
N ALA A 48 16.48 -18.52 -21.32
CA ALA A 48 16.42 -19.88 -20.85
C ALA A 48 17.38 -20.18 -19.70
N SER A 49 18.55 -19.55 -19.67
CA SER A 49 19.53 -19.70 -18.58
C SER A 49 19.03 -19.00 -17.32
N GLU A 50 18.61 -17.73 -17.43
CA GLU A 50 18.10 -16.93 -16.31
C GLU A 50 16.84 -17.55 -15.70
N ARG A 51 15.93 -18.05 -16.54
CA ARG A 51 14.73 -18.76 -16.10
C ARG A 51 15.05 -19.99 -15.24
N ARG A 52 16.03 -20.80 -15.64
CA ARG A 52 16.42 -22.00 -14.89
C ARG A 52 17.05 -21.66 -13.55
N GLU A 53 17.94 -20.69 -13.55
CA GLU A 53 18.61 -20.21 -12.33
C GLU A 53 17.59 -19.58 -11.36
N ALA A 54 16.72 -18.72 -11.86
CA ALA A 54 15.67 -18.12 -11.06
C ALA A 54 14.73 -19.16 -10.44
N LEU A 55 14.34 -20.19 -11.22
CA LEU A 55 13.48 -21.25 -10.70
C LEU A 55 14.17 -22.07 -9.58
N SER A 56 15.47 -22.32 -9.71
CA SER A 56 16.25 -23.00 -8.66
C SER A 56 16.28 -22.18 -7.37
N LEU A 57 16.59 -20.89 -7.48
CA LEU A 57 16.64 -19.96 -6.32
C LEU A 57 15.27 -19.84 -5.64
N LEU A 58 14.20 -19.74 -6.42
CA LEU A 58 12.85 -19.66 -5.87
C LEU A 58 12.43 -20.96 -5.18
N ALA A 59 12.83 -22.12 -5.73
CA ALA A 59 12.55 -23.43 -5.12
C ALA A 59 13.29 -23.57 -3.77
N GLU A 60 14.56 -23.20 -3.70
CA GLU A 60 15.33 -23.17 -2.46
C GLU A 60 14.71 -22.25 -1.40
N ALA A 61 14.23 -21.07 -1.83
CA ALA A 61 13.52 -20.16 -0.95
C ALA A 61 12.18 -20.74 -0.46
N ALA A 62 11.41 -21.41 -1.34
CA ALA A 62 10.15 -22.06 -0.99
C ALA A 62 10.36 -23.21 0.03
N ASP A 63 11.38 -24.04 -0.19
CA ASP A 63 11.75 -25.11 0.74
C ASP A 63 12.17 -24.56 2.11
N THR A 64 12.89 -23.46 2.13
CA THR A 64 13.29 -22.78 3.37
C THR A 64 12.07 -22.24 4.12
N LEU A 65 11.13 -21.60 3.42
CA LEU A 65 9.89 -21.09 4.02
C LEU A 65 9.02 -22.21 4.58
N SER A 66 8.92 -23.33 3.86
CA SER A 66 8.17 -24.47 4.34
C SER A 66 8.80 -25.10 5.59
N SER A 67 10.12 -25.32 5.57
CA SER A 67 10.82 -26.03 6.64
C SER A 67 11.04 -25.16 7.89
N SER A 68 11.36 -23.89 7.73
CA SER A 68 11.72 -22.98 8.83
C SER A 68 10.57 -22.12 9.32
N ASP A 69 9.67 -21.73 8.42
CA ASP A 69 8.57 -20.80 8.71
C ASP A 69 7.20 -21.48 8.76
N GLY A 70 7.09 -22.72 8.26
CA GLY A 70 5.82 -23.45 8.18
C GLY A 70 4.83 -22.83 7.18
N ILE A 71 5.33 -22.11 6.17
CA ILE A 71 4.52 -21.45 5.16
C ILE A 71 4.70 -22.16 3.81
N GLU A 72 3.59 -22.60 3.23
CA GLU A 72 3.61 -23.12 1.87
C GLU A 72 3.95 -22.00 0.88
N ALA A 73 4.91 -22.24 0.00
CA ALA A 73 5.32 -21.31 -1.03
C ALA A 73 5.49 -22.02 -2.38
N GLU A 74 4.93 -21.41 -3.44
CA GLU A 74 4.99 -21.92 -4.81
C GLU A 74 5.96 -21.05 -5.63
N PRO A 75 7.04 -21.61 -6.22
CA PRO A 75 7.94 -20.87 -7.08
C PRO A 75 7.33 -20.68 -8.48
N MET A 76 7.41 -19.48 -9.03
CA MET A 76 6.90 -19.14 -10.36
C MET A 76 7.88 -18.24 -11.10
N VAL A 77 8.26 -18.59 -12.33
CA VAL A 77 9.04 -17.74 -13.22
C VAL A 77 8.21 -17.41 -14.45
N VAL A 78 8.07 -16.14 -14.74
CA VAL A 78 7.38 -15.60 -15.91
C VAL A 78 8.39 -14.94 -16.83
N VAL A 79 8.21 -15.08 -18.15
CA VAL A 79 9.01 -14.39 -19.16
C VAL A 79 8.11 -13.34 -19.81
N ASP A 80 8.33 -12.07 -19.50
CA ASP A 80 7.51 -10.93 -19.98
C ASP A 80 8.21 -9.61 -19.60
N ASP A 81 7.58 -8.48 -19.90
CA ASP A 81 7.89 -7.21 -19.22
C ASP A 81 7.59 -7.33 -17.72
N VAL A 82 8.45 -6.79 -16.86
CA VAL A 82 8.42 -7.05 -15.42
C VAL A 82 7.06 -6.73 -14.78
N HIS A 83 6.46 -5.56 -15.09
CA HIS A 83 5.18 -5.21 -14.48
C HIS A 83 4.02 -6.05 -15.01
N SER A 84 4.03 -6.38 -16.30
CA SER A 84 3.02 -7.23 -16.94
C SER A 84 3.09 -8.65 -16.41
N GLY A 85 4.30 -9.21 -16.30
CA GLY A 85 4.53 -10.53 -15.76
C GLY A 85 4.10 -10.67 -14.29
N ILE A 86 4.29 -9.63 -13.45
CA ILE A 86 3.78 -9.63 -12.08
C ILE A 86 2.25 -9.70 -12.05
N LEU A 87 1.58 -8.89 -12.87
CA LEU A 87 0.11 -8.86 -12.93
C LEU A 87 -0.48 -10.16 -13.48
N ASP A 88 0.11 -10.70 -14.56
CA ASP A 88 -0.28 -12.02 -15.12
C ASP A 88 -0.10 -13.13 -14.09
N ALA A 89 1.03 -13.16 -13.40
CA ALA A 89 1.27 -14.12 -12.33
C ALA A 89 0.24 -14.01 -11.20
N ALA A 90 -0.15 -12.80 -10.82
CA ALA A 90 -1.14 -12.57 -9.77
C ALA A 90 -2.53 -13.08 -10.18
N ASP A 91 -2.95 -12.79 -11.41
CA ASP A 91 -4.22 -13.25 -11.95
C ASP A 91 -4.25 -14.79 -12.08
N ARG A 92 -3.22 -15.39 -12.66
CA ARG A 92 -3.13 -16.86 -12.86
C ARG A 92 -3.05 -17.65 -11.57
N SER A 93 -2.39 -17.09 -10.56
CA SER A 93 -2.25 -17.76 -9.27
C SER A 93 -3.46 -17.57 -8.36
N GLY A 94 -4.39 -16.67 -8.69
CA GLY A 94 -5.50 -16.31 -7.82
C GLY A 94 -5.04 -15.61 -6.53
N ALA A 95 -3.98 -14.82 -6.62
CA ALA A 95 -3.50 -14.04 -5.49
C ALA A 95 -4.55 -13.03 -5.02
N GLY A 96 -4.62 -12.80 -3.71
CA GLY A 96 -5.47 -11.77 -3.09
C GLY A 96 -4.70 -10.53 -2.64
N LEU A 97 -3.38 -10.57 -2.72
CA LEU A 97 -2.48 -9.48 -2.38
C LEU A 97 -1.19 -9.61 -3.19
N ILE A 98 -0.67 -8.49 -3.67
CA ILE A 98 0.67 -8.40 -4.26
C ILE A 98 1.58 -7.70 -3.24
N VAL A 99 2.78 -8.24 -3.00
CA VAL A 99 3.79 -7.63 -2.13
C VAL A 99 5.03 -7.32 -2.95
N LEU A 100 5.46 -6.06 -2.92
CA LEU A 100 6.64 -5.57 -3.61
C LEU A 100 7.61 -4.91 -2.64
N GLY A 101 8.90 -4.99 -2.94
CA GLY A 101 9.92 -4.19 -2.29
C GLY A 101 9.86 -2.71 -2.71
N PRO A 102 10.51 -1.82 -1.94
CA PRO A 102 10.55 -0.41 -2.27
C PRO A 102 11.37 -0.16 -3.53
N HIS A 103 11.03 0.92 -4.23
CA HIS A 103 11.76 1.38 -5.40
C HIS A 103 13.24 1.70 -5.08
N ARG A 104 14.13 1.53 -6.06
CA ARG A 104 15.55 1.90 -5.97
C ARG A 104 15.68 3.43 -5.99
N ARG A 105 15.93 4.05 -4.85
CA ARG A 105 16.23 5.49 -4.79
C ARG A 105 17.63 5.75 -5.39
N ARG A 106 17.66 6.21 -6.64
CA ARG A 106 18.84 6.92 -7.17
C ARG A 106 18.57 8.41 -7.04
N ALA A 107 19.56 9.19 -6.62
CA ALA A 107 19.45 10.62 -6.28
C ALA A 107 18.94 11.54 -7.43
N ARG A 108 18.65 10.99 -8.62
CA ARG A 108 18.20 11.70 -9.83
C ARG A 108 17.01 11.04 -10.54
N ASP A 109 16.45 9.96 -9.98
CA ASP A 109 15.37 9.24 -10.68
C ASP A 109 14.05 10.00 -10.52
N VAL A 110 13.50 10.43 -11.64
CA VAL A 110 12.09 10.80 -11.75
C VAL A 110 11.29 9.55 -11.38
N PHE A 111 10.44 9.64 -10.38
CA PHE A 111 9.66 8.51 -9.81
C PHE A 111 8.69 7.89 -10.84
N ILE A 112 8.37 8.63 -11.89
CA ILE A 112 7.42 8.23 -12.93
C ILE A 112 7.98 7.02 -13.70
N GLY A 113 7.25 5.91 -13.70
CA GLY A 113 7.56 4.72 -14.49
C GLY A 113 8.30 3.60 -13.75
N THR A 114 8.37 3.64 -12.41
CA THR A 114 8.89 2.51 -11.61
C THR A 114 7.99 1.29 -11.73
N ILE A 115 8.51 0.08 -11.42
CA ILE A 115 7.72 -1.16 -11.40
C ILE A 115 6.52 -1.02 -10.45
N VAL A 116 6.75 -0.50 -9.24
CA VAL A 116 5.68 -0.26 -8.25
C VAL A 116 4.59 0.65 -8.83
N ASP A 117 4.99 1.79 -9.44
CA ASP A 117 4.07 2.74 -10.06
C ASP A 117 3.23 2.08 -11.17
N ARG A 118 3.88 1.30 -12.05
CA ARG A 118 3.19 0.60 -13.15
C ARG A 118 2.25 -0.49 -12.66
N VAL A 119 2.64 -1.23 -11.60
CA VAL A 119 1.78 -2.26 -11.02
C VAL A 119 0.58 -1.63 -10.33
N VAL A 120 0.75 -0.59 -9.50
CA VAL A 120 -0.37 0.11 -8.83
C VAL A 120 -1.40 0.63 -9.82
N ARG A 121 -0.95 1.25 -10.93
CA ARG A 121 -1.85 1.80 -11.97
C ARG A 121 -2.73 0.74 -12.65
N ARG A 122 -2.30 -0.50 -12.70
CA ARG A 122 -2.94 -1.56 -13.48
C ARG A 122 -3.50 -2.69 -12.63
N SER A 123 -3.05 -2.82 -11.38
CA SER A 123 -3.50 -3.87 -10.48
C SER A 123 -4.96 -3.67 -10.06
N ARG A 124 -5.73 -4.73 -10.12
CA ARG A 124 -7.05 -4.82 -9.48
C ARG A 124 -6.97 -5.41 -8.07
N LEU A 125 -5.80 -5.86 -7.69
CA LEU A 125 -5.54 -6.44 -6.39
C LEU A 125 -4.88 -5.42 -5.47
N PRO A 126 -5.12 -5.50 -4.16
CA PRO A 126 -4.37 -4.77 -3.17
C PRO A 126 -2.86 -4.96 -3.34
N LEU A 127 -2.10 -3.90 -3.14
CA LEU A 127 -0.65 -3.88 -3.26
C LEU A 127 -0.02 -3.38 -1.97
N LEU A 128 0.84 -4.20 -1.38
CA LEU A 128 1.67 -3.83 -0.22
C LEU A 128 3.08 -3.50 -0.69
N VAL A 129 3.51 -2.27 -0.46
CA VAL A 129 4.91 -1.84 -0.65
C VAL A 129 5.63 -1.95 0.69
N ALA A 130 6.52 -2.93 0.82
CA ALA A 130 7.26 -3.21 2.04
C ALA A 130 8.55 -2.38 2.08
N VAL A 131 8.53 -1.27 2.80
CA VAL A 131 9.62 -0.28 2.88
C VAL A 131 10.52 -0.54 4.08
N GLN A 132 9.92 -0.85 5.23
CA GLN A 132 10.66 -1.06 6.48
C GLN A 132 11.25 -2.46 6.59
N PRO A 133 12.37 -2.63 7.33
CA PRO A 133 12.81 -3.94 7.76
C PRO A 133 11.71 -4.62 8.60
N PRO A 134 11.23 -5.81 8.22
CA PRO A 134 10.15 -6.48 8.92
C PRO A 134 10.68 -7.24 10.15
N VAL A 135 10.61 -6.61 11.31
CA VAL A 135 11.08 -7.20 12.59
C VAL A 135 9.95 -7.88 13.36
N SER A 136 8.71 -7.42 13.19
CA SER A 136 7.51 -7.94 13.86
C SER A 136 6.28 -7.82 12.95
N PRO A 137 5.16 -8.49 13.25
CA PRO A 137 3.86 -8.15 12.68
C PRO A 137 3.52 -6.67 12.93
N TYR A 138 2.60 -6.12 12.15
CA TYR A 138 2.12 -4.76 12.39
C TYR A 138 1.38 -4.69 13.73
N GLU A 139 1.80 -3.79 14.60
CA GLU A 139 1.18 -3.52 15.89
C GLU A 139 0.27 -2.31 15.82
N ARG A 140 0.63 -1.32 14.97
CA ARG A 140 -0.15 -0.11 14.74
C ARG A 140 -0.24 0.24 13.27
N THR A 141 -1.46 0.55 12.82
CA THR A 141 -1.79 0.86 11.43
C THR A 141 -2.53 2.18 11.35
N LEU A 142 -2.16 3.05 10.42
CA LEU A 142 -2.90 4.25 10.06
C LEU A 142 -3.78 3.95 8.84
N LEU A 143 -5.10 4.04 8.99
CA LEU A 143 -6.06 3.94 7.89
C LEU A 143 -6.47 5.35 7.47
N ALA A 144 -5.97 5.80 6.33
CA ALA A 144 -6.30 7.10 5.76
C ALA A 144 -7.57 7.01 4.91
N LEU A 145 -8.62 7.74 5.29
CA LEU A 145 -9.92 7.70 4.65
C LEU A 145 -10.44 9.12 4.37
N ASP A 146 -11.10 9.22 3.23
CA ASP A 146 -12.02 10.29 2.91
C ASP A 146 -13.47 9.86 3.18
N PHE A 147 -14.40 10.81 3.14
CA PHE A 147 -15.82 10.55 3.36
C PHE A 147 -16.56 10.19 2.06
N ASP A 148 -15.85 9.78 1.03
CA ASP A 148 -16.44 9.31 -0.23
C ASP A 148 -16.70 7.79 -0.24
N ALA A 149 -17.49 7.34 -1.20
CA ALA A 149 -17.87 5.93 -1.33
C ALA A 149 -16.65 5.03 -1.64
N ALA A 150 -15.67 5.55 -2.39
CA ALA A 150 -14.49 4.81 -2.76
C ALA A 150 -13.59 4.55 -1.55
N SER A 151 -13.35 5.58 -0.74
CA SER A 151 -12.59 5.46 0.50
C SER A 151 -13.24 4.49 1.48
N LYS A 152 -14.56 4.53 1.62
CA LYS A 152 -15.34 3.57 2.41
C LYS A 152 -15.16 2.14 1.87
N SER A 153 -15.24 1.94 0.56
CA SER A 153 -15.04 0.63 -0.07
C SER A 153 -13.63 0.09 0.17
N ALA A 154 -12.61 0.94 0.11
CA ALA A 154 -11.23 0.59 0.46
C ALA A 154 -11.11 0.14 1.92
N GLY A 155 -11.71 0.89 2.85
CA GLY A 155 -11.76 0.52 4.26
C GLY A 155 -12.43 -0.84 4.50
N GLN A 156 -13.56 -1.11 3.84
CA GLN A 156 -14.25 -2.40 3.90
C GLN A 156 -13.39 -3.54 3.34
N ALA A 157 -12.69 -3.30 2.24
CA ALA A 157 -11.78 -4.29 1.66
C ALA A 157 -10.61 -4.61 2.62
N ALA A 158 -10.01 -3.60 3.26
CA ALA A 158 -8.96 -3.80 4.24
C ALA A 158 -9.44 -4.63 5.45
N VAL A 159 -10.64 -4.36 5.96
CA VAL A 159 -11.26 -5.16 7.04
C VAL A 159 -11.45 -6.61 6.59
N LYS A 160 -12.02 -6.84 5.40
CA LYS A 160 -12.24 -8.19 4.85
C LYS A 160 -10.94 -8.97 4.61
N MET A 161 -9.86 -8.27 4.32
CA MET A 161 -8.54 -8.90 4.18
C MET A 161 -7.96 -9.41 5.51
N GLY A 162 -8.49 -8.97 6.65
CA GLY A 162 -7.98 -9.31 7.97
C GLY A 162 -6.67 -8.57 8.31
N ILE A 163 -6.31 -7.51 7.59
CA ILE A 163 -5.05 -6.79 7.80
C ILE A 163 -4.98 -6.08 9.16
N PHE A 164 -6.15 -5.82 9.73
CA PHE A 164 -6.31 -5.13 11.03
C PHE A 164 -6.46 -6.09 12.23
N ALA A 165 -6.39 -7.41 12.00
CA ALA A 165 -6.45 -8.36 13.11
C ALA A 165 -5.27 -8.11 14.06
N ASP A 166 -5.53 -8.04 15.37
CA ASP A 166 -4.56 -7.76 16.45
C ASP A 166 -3.66 -6.53 16.22
N THR A 167 -4.17 -5.51 15.54
CA THR A 167 -3.47 -4.26 15.22
C THR A 167 -4.25 -3.10 15.82
N ASP A 168 -3.57 -2.17 16.47
CA ASP A 168 -4.17 -0.89 16.87
C ASP A 168 -4.37 -0.03 15.63
N VAL A 169 -5.64 0.25 15.29
CA VAL A 169 -6.00 1.00 14.08
C VAL A 169 -6.31 2.44 14.43
N VAL A 170 -5.47 3.34 13.93
CA VAL A 170 -5.75 4.78 13.94
C VAL A 170 -6.41 5.15 12.62
N VAL A 171 -7.68 5.56 12.66
CA VAL A 171 -8.36 6.05 11.46
C VAL A 171 -8.13 7.55 11.33
N MET A 172 -7.66 7.96 10.16
CA MET A 172 -7.28 9.34 9.87
C MET A 172 -8.10 9.93 8.74
N HIS A 173 -8.47 11.19 8.92
CA HIS A 173 -8.98 12.06 7.85
C HIS A 173 -8.17 13.37 7.82
N ALA A 174 -7.75 13.77 6.61
CA ALA A 174 -7.12 15.06 6.35
C ALA A 174 -8.14 16.01 5.70
N PHE A 175 -8.32 17.20 6.24
CA PHE A 175 -9.27 18.18 5.72
C PHE A 175 -8.58 19.46 5.27
N ASP A 176 -9.11 20.07 4.21
CA ASP A 176 -8.58 21.30 3.66
C ASP A 176 -9.00 22.52 4.51
N THR A 177 -8.07 23.45 4.69
CA THR A 177 -8.35 24.73 5.35
C THR A 177 -8.27 25.86 4.32
N PRO A 178 -9.38 26.53 3.99
CA PRO A 178 -9.40 27.61 3.00
C PRO A 178 -8.49 28.80 3.32
N ALA A 179 -7.84 28.76 4.47
CA ALA A 179 -7.22 29.92 5.10
C ALA A 179 -5.77 30.22 4.72
N GLU A 180 -5.06 29.36 4.01
CA GLU A 180 -3.69 29.71 3.62
C GLU A 180 -3.60 30.82 2.55
N GLY A 181 -4.69 31.08 1.82
CA GLY A 181 -4.78 32.17 0.84
C GLY A 181 -5.33 33.48 1.37
N MET A 182 -6.01 33.48 2.52
CA MET A 182 -6.60 34.70 3.11
C MET A 182 -5.74 35.23 4.24
N SER A 183 -4.95 36.21 3.88
CA SER A 183 -4.31 37.23 4.71
C SER A 183 -4.10 36.95 6.21
N ARG A 184 -2.93 36.47 6.58
CA ARG A 184 -2.36 36.49 7.96
C ARG A 184 -2.22 37.92 8.57
N ARG A 185 -2.97 38.92 8.10
CA ARG A 185 -2.71 40.34 8.36
C ARG A 185 -3.57 41.00 9.45
N SER A 186 -4.60 40.31 10.00
CA SER A 186 -5.34 40.84 11.15
C SER A 186 -5.58 39.79 12.22
N LEU A 187 -5.59 40.19 13.50
CA LEU A 187 -5.93 39.32 14.64
C LEU A 187 -7.33 38.71 14.49
N GLN A 188 -8.31 39.50 14.06
CA GLN A 188 -9.69 39.08 13.82
C GLN A 188 -9.81 37.95 12.76
N ALA A 189 -8.93 37.96 11.73
CA ALA A 189 -8.90 36.92 10.74
C ALA A 189 -8.30 35.60 11.32
N ARG A 190 -7.41 35.67 12.29
CA ARG A 190 -6.85 34.51 12.97
C ARG A 190 -7.88 33.82 13.84
N ASP A 191 -8.61 34.56 14.65
CA ASP A 191 -9.64 34.03 15.54
C ASP A 191 -10.75 33.31 14.71
N ALA A 192 -11.19 33.92 13.61
CA ALA A 192 -12.18 33.36 12.71
C ALA A 192 -11.66 32.06 12.02
N ILE A 193 -10.38 32.02 11.67
CA ILE A 193 -9.73 30.82 11.09
C ILE A 193 -9.65 29.70 12.13
N GLU A 194 -9.24 30.01 13.37
CA GLU A 194 -9.16 29.03 14.45
C GLU A 194 -10.53 28.45 14.79
N GLU A 195 -11.58 29.28 14.84
CA GLU A 195 -12.96 28.85 15.05
C GLU A 195 -13.47 27.97 13.90
N TYR A 196 -13.17 28.34 12.64
CA TYR A 196 -13.48 27.52 11.48
C TYR A 196 -12.80 26.15 11.55
N VAL A 197 -11.48 26.13 11.79
CA VAL A 197 -10.70 24.87 11.90
C VAL A 197 -11.22 23.99 13.04
N ALA A 198 -11.57 24.58 14.19
CA ALA A 198 -12.14 23.85 15.32
C ALA A 198 -13.49 23.24 14.96
N THR A 199 -14.35 23.99 14.26
CA THR A 199 -15.67 23.53 13.83
C THR A 199 -15.57 22.39 12.79
N GLU A 200 -14.73 22.55 11.78
CA GLU A 200 -14.53 21.52 10.75
C GLU A 200 -13.90 20.25 11.35
N ARG A 201 -12.97 20.41 12.29
CA ARG A 201 -12.40 19.28 13.03
C ARG A 201 -13.46 18.52 13.82
N ALA A 202 -14.35 19.21 14.53
CA ALA A 202 -15.41 18.57 15.30
C ALA A 202 -16.36 17.76 14.38
N ARG A 203 -16.79 18.36 13.27
CA ARG A 203 -17.63 17.70 12.26
C ARG A 203 -16.92 16.47 11.64
N ALA A 204 -15.65 16.60 11.33
CA ALA A 204 -14.88 15.51 10.76
C ALA A 204 -14.71 14.35 11.76
N VAL A 205 -14.55 14.62 13.06
CA VAL A 205 -14.50 13.59 14.11
C VAL A 205 -15.81 12.82 14.19
N GLU A 206 -16.95 13.50 14.20
CA GLU A 206 -18.27 12.85 14.24
C GLU A 206 -18.48 11.94 13.01
N ARG A 207 -18.18 12.44 11.82
CA ARG A 207 -18.26 11.65 10.57
C ARG A 207 -17.30 10.45 10.58
N LEU A 208 -16.10 10.64 11.13
CA LEU A 208 -15.12 9.57 11.23
C LEU A 208 -15.59 8.47 12.19
N ASP A 209 -16.23 8.83 13.30
CA ASP A 209 -16.82 7.87 14.24
C ASP A 209 -17.99 7.09 13.63
N GLU A 210 -18.78 7.72 12.77
CA GLU A 210 -19.82 7.04 12.00
C GLU A 210 -19.20 6.04 11.02
N LEU A 211 -18.20 6.46 10.25
CA LEU A 211 -17.51 5.61 9.30
C LEU A 211 -16.84 4.41 9.95
N VAL A 212 -16.20 4.60 11.10
CA VAL A 212 -15.58 3.50 11.86
C VAL A 212 -16.61 2.47 12.32
N ARG A 213 -17.79 2.92 12.81
CA ARG A 213 -18.88 2.02 13.18
C ARG A 213 -19.42 1.26 11.96
N GLU A 214 -19.59 1.93 10.82
CA GLU A 214 -20.02 1.30 9.57
C GLU A 214 -19.02 0.27 9.04
N LEU A 215 -17.72 0.51 9.22
CA LEU A 215 -16.66 -0.42 8.83
C LEU A 215 -16.50 -1.59 9.80
N GLY A 216 -17.13 -1.55 10.97
CA GLY A 216 -16.99 -2.57 12.00
C GLY A 216 -15.58 -2.63 12.60
N LEU A 217 -14.85 -1.52 12.57
CA LEU A 217 -13.52 -1.44 13.17
C LEU A 217 -13.62 -1.38 14.70
N PRO A 218 -12.66 -1.96 15.43
CA PRO A 218 -12.62 -1.84 16.87
C PRO A 218 -12.48 -0.37 17.29
N PRO A 219 -12.88 -0.02 18.52
CA PRO A 219 -12.61 1.29 19.04
C PRO A 219 -11.10 1.51 19.11
N GLY A 220 -10.58 2.43 18.30
CA GLY A 220 -9.16 2.76 18.18
C GLY A 220 -8.97 4.27 18.10
N GLY A 221 -7.77 4.70 17.77
CA GLY A 221 -7.42 6.11 17.62
C GLY A 221 -8.20 6.79 16.49
N ARG A 222 -8.51 8.07 16.70
CA ARG A 222 -9.08 8.97 15.66
C ARG A 222 -8.12 10.11 15.45
N ARG A 223 -7.75 10.35 14.21
CA ARG A 223 -6.88 11.44 13.82
C ARG A 223 -7.56 12.30 12.77
N VAL A 224 -7.87 13.52 13.13
CA VAL A 224 -8.32 14.54 12.18
C VAL A 224 -7.27 15.62 12.10
N ALA A 225 -6.72 15.86 10.91
CA ALA A 225 -5.64 16.81 10.72
C ALA A 225 -5.97 17.80 9.59
N ALA A 226 -5.71 19.07 9.84
CA ALA A 226 -5.70 20.07 8.77
C ALA A 226 -4.52 19.79 7.82
N ILE A 227 -4.76 19.92 6.52
CA ILE A 227 -3.72 19.71 5.51
C ILE A 227 -2.65 20.79 5.68
N ASN A 228 -1.41 20.35 5.85
CA ASN A 228 -0.23 21.20 5.92
C ASN A 228 0.64 20.93 4.68
N GLY A 229 0.56 21.82 3.71
CA GLY A 229 1.23 21.67 2.42
C GLY A 229 0.52 20.70 1.49
N THR A 230 0.72 19.39 1.64
CA THR A 230 0.03 18.38 0.84
C THR A 230 -0.64 17.33 1.74
N GLU A 231 -1.72 16.74 1.26
CA GLU A 231 -2.43 15.66 1.94
C GLU A 231 -1.49 14.47 2.25
N ALA A 232 -0.68 14.05 1.27
CA ALA A 232 0.28 12.98 1.46
C ALA A 232 1.29 13.27 2.59
N ARG A 233 1.78 14.52 2.67
CA ARG A 233 2.66 14.95 3.75
C ARG A 233 1.96 14.89 5.11
N THR A 234 0.72 15.35 5.18
CA THR A 234 -0.09 15.32 6.40
C THR A 234 -0.33 13.88 6.87
N ILE A 235 -0.57 12.94 5.93
CA ILE A 235 -0.68 11.51 6.24
C ILE A 235 0.65 10.95 6.78
N LEU A 236 1.79 11.27 6.16
CA LEU A 236 3.12 10.81 6.61
C LEU A 236 3.50 11.36 7.98
N GLU A 237 3.23 12.64 8.25
CA GLU A 237 3.44 13.27 9.54
C GLU A 237 2.55 12.62 10.62
N SER A 238 1.29 12.33 10.29
CA SER A 238 0.36 11.63 11.18
C SER A 238 0.80 10.20 11.45
N ALA A 239 1.19 9.44 10.43
CA ALA A 239 1.72 8.09 10.61
C ALA A 239 2.97 8.08 11.52
N THR A 240 3.79 9.11 11.43
CA THR A 240 4.97 9.26 12.29
C THR A 240 4.59 9.59 13.72
N SER A 241 3.66 10.54 13.94
CA SER A 241 3.22 10.93 15.28
C SER A 241 2.45 9.83 16.02
N GLU A 242 1.76 8.95 15.27
CA GLU A 242 1.04 7.82 15.81
C GLU A 242 1.92 6.55 15.89
N ASP A 243 3.18 6.62 15.50
CA ASP A 243 4.10 5.47 15.38
C ASP A 243 3.53 4.29 14.57
N ALA A 244 2.74 4.60 13.55
CA ALA A 244 2.15 3.60 12.68
C ALA A 244 3.21 2.95 11.79
N GLN A 245 3.19 1.63 11.70
CA GLN A 245 4.12 0.83 10.90
C GLN A 245 3.58 0.60 9.48
N LEU A 246 2.27 0.66 9.30
CA LEU A 246 1.56 0.49 8.05
C LEU A 246 0.63 1.69 7.81
N ILE A 247 0.66 2.22 6.59
CA ILE A 247 -0.34 3.18 6.09
C ILE A 247 -1.24 2.42 5.12
N VAL A 248 -2.55 2.51 5.30
CA VAL A 248 -3.55 1.92 4.41
C VAL A 248 -4.38 3.02 3.79
N LEU A 249 -4.54 2.98 2.47
CA LEU A 249 -5.37 3.94 1.72
C LEU A 249 -6.02 3.28 0.50
N GLY A 250 -7.11 3.88 0.05
CA GLY A 250 -7.75 3.55 -1.22
C GLY A 250 -7.15 4.32 -2.38
N THR A 251 -7.23 3.77 -3.58
CA THR A 251 -6.95 4.49 -4.82
C THR A 251 -8.07 4.26 -5.83
N ASN A 252 -8.64 5.37 -6.35
CA ASN A 252 -9.67 5.30 -7.37
C ASN A 252 -9.07 4.92 -8.71
N GLN A 253 -9.56 3.82 -9.28
CA GLN A 253 -9.26 3.45 -10.66
C GLN A 253 -10.35 4.01 -11.58
N ARG A 254 -10.09 5.15 -12.23
CA ARG A 254 -11.03 5.73 -13.20
C ARG A 254 -11.13 4.86 -14.45
N LYS A 255 -12.34 4.70 -14.99
CA LYS A 255 -12.60 3.93 -16.23
C LYS A 255 -12.15 4.74 -17.46
N GLY A 256 -11.56 4.08 -18.45
CA GLY A 256 -11.19 4.67 -19.74
C GLY A 256 -9.70 5.02 -19.87
N PHE A 257 -9.37 6.02 -20.71
CA PHE A 257 -8.00 6.50 -20.96
C PHE A 257 -7.31 7.05 -19.69
N GLU A 258 -8.10 7.43 -18.69
CA GLU A 258 -7.61 7.92 -17.40
C GLU A 258 -7.17 6.81 -16.42
N ARG A 259 -7.34 5.53 -16.76
CA ARG A 259 -6.89 4.36 -15.94
C ARG A 259 -5.41 4.35 -15.59
N LEU A 260 -4.62 5.20 -16.23
CA LEU A 260 -3.18 5.29 -16.00
C LEU A 260 -2.80 6.34 -14.93
N LEU A 261 -3.78 7.00 -14.31
CA LEU A 261 -3.51 8.02 -13.29
C LEU A 261 -3.65 7.39 -11.89
N ILE A 262 -2.54 7.31 -11.18
CA ILE A 262 -2.55 7.16 -9.73
C ILE A 262 -2.91 8.53 -9.13
N GLY A 263 -3.74 8.55 -8.09
CA GLY A 263 -3.98 9.79 -7.34
C GLY A 263 -2.67 10.39 -6.81
N SER A 264 -2.58 11.71 -6.83
CA SER A 264 -1.37 12.46 -6.37
C SER A 264 -0.93 12.08 -4.95
N VAL A 265 -1.88 11.77 -4.09
CA VAL A 265 -1.63 11.31 -2.70
C VAL A 265 -0.93 9.96 -2.70
N THR A 266 -1.48 8.96 -3.42
CA THR A 266 -0.90 7.62 -3.53
C THR A 266 0.51 7.67 -4.12
N GLU A 267 0.71 8.43 -5.20
CA GLU A 267 2.02 8.60 -5.84
C GLU A 267 3.04 9.20 -4.87
N SER A 268 2.66 10.25 -4.15
CA SER A 268 3.53 10.90 -3.18
C SER A 268 3.83 9.99 -2.00
N LEU A 269 2.85 9.22 -1.51
CA LEU A 269 3.08 8.26 -0.42
C LEU A 269 4.05 7.15 -0.84
N ILE A 270 3.88 6.54 -2.02
CA ILE A 270 4.80 5.51 -2.52
C ILE A 270 6.23 6.06 -2.63
N ARG A 271 6.39 7.30 -3.10
CA ARG A 271 7.69 7.95 -3.28
C ARG A 271 8.38 8.28 -1.96
N ASP A 272 7.63 8.85 -1.02
CA ASP A 272 8.18 9.54 0.16
C ASP A 272 8.00 8.73 1.46
N ALA A 273 7.22 7.65 1.44
CA ALA A 273 6.98 6.84 2.63
C ALA A 273 8.26 6.21 3.18
N HIS A 274 8.38 6.29 4.49
CA HIS A 274 9.35 5.57 5.31
C HIS A 274 8.68 4.43 6.10
N ARG A 275 7.43 4.14 5.81
CA ARG A 275 6.56 3.12 6.40
C ARG A 275 6.05 2.22 5.29
N ASP A 276 5.60 1.03 5.64
CA ASP A 276 4.94 0.16 4.67
C ASP A 276 3.61 0.80 4.22
N VAL A 277 3.26 0.65 2.95
CA VAL A 277 2.05 1.24 2.38
C VAL A 277 1.21 0.16 1.72
N LEU A 278 -0.02 -0.02 2.18
CA LEU A 278 -1.02 -0.87 1.54
C LEU A 278 -1.99 -0.01 0.73
N ILE A 279 -1.99 -0.22 -0.57
CA ILE A 279 -2.83 0.48 -1.52
C ILE A 279 -3.95 -0.47 -1.96
N ILE A 280 -5.18 -0.04 -1.77
CA ILE A 280 -6.37 -0.82 -2.12
C ILE A 280 -7.03 -0.18 -3.33
N PRO A 281 -6.99 -0.83 -4.51
CA PRO A 281 -7.69 -0.35 -5.67
C PRO A 281 -9.21 -0.44 -5.44
N VAL A 282 -9.90 0.63 -5.80
CA VAL A 282 -11.36 0.68 -5.74
C VAL A 282 -11.87 0.99 -7.14
N ASP A 283 -12.73 0.14 -7.66
CA ASP A 283 -13.49 0.48 -8.86
C ASP A 283 -14.49 1.59 -8.48
N GLU A 284 -14.54 2.67 -9.24
CA GLU A 284 -15.67 3.59 -9.14
C GLU A 284 -16.94 2.74 -9.32
N ALA A 285 -17.72 2.65 -8.24
CA ALA A 285 -18.98 1.92 -8.25
C ALA A 285 -19.84 2.37 -9.42
N ALA A 286 -20.34 1.40 -10.14
CA ALA A 286 -21.32 1.61 -11.20
C ALA A 286 -22.61 2.22 -10.64
#